data_6304e3676b5b1d36917d3a4b568d6763
#
_entry.id   6304e3676b5b1d36917d3a4b568d6763
#
_cell.length_a   1.000
_cell.length_b   1.000
_cell.length_c   1.000
_cell.angle_alpha   90.00
_cell.angle_beta   90.00
_cell.angle_gamma   90.00
#
_symmetry.space_group_name_H-M   'P 1'
#
loop_
_entity.id
_entity.type
_entity.pdbx_description
1 polymer ?
#
loop_
_entity_poly.entity_id
_entity_poly.type
_entity_poly.pdbx_seq_one_letter_code
_entity_poly.pdbx_strand_id
1 'polypeptide(L)'
;MGYTIVSQLLADGRKVRALVLQGDVLASRLPPQAEICYGNVLDPLSLETFFCVSPDYDIFVIHAAGIVTTSLKYQPIVYDVNVRGTRNVIDAAIKFKATKLVYVSSVHAIPEKPMGQVIHEIDHFDKDLVYGMYSKTKAEATQYVLDAAQKGLDATIVHPSGICGPNSHANNYATQLVIDCWRGSLPMGVDGGYDFVDVRDVA
;
A
#
# COMPACT_ATOMS: atom_id res chain seq x y z
N MET A 1 6.31 -4.51 -4.14
CA MET A 1 4.91 -4.64 -4.56
C MET A 1 4.60 -3.79 -5.79
N GLY A 2 4.68 -2.46 -5.77
CA GLY A 2 4.32 -1.62 -6.93
C GLY A 2 4.91 -2.06 -8.26
N TYR A 3 6.20 -2.44 -8.29
CA TYR A 3 6.83 -3.01 -9.48
C TYR A 3 6.09 -4.26 -10.00
N THR A 4 5.71 -5.18 -9.10
CA THR A 4 5.04 -6.42 -9.48
C THR A 4 3.65 -6.15 -10.06
N ILE A 5 2.89 -5.24 -9.43
CA ILE A 5 1.58 -4.79 -9.94
C ILE A 5 1.72 -4.22 -11.35
N VAL A 6 2.65 -3.29 -11.56
CA VAL A 6 2.88 -2.69 -12.88
C VAL A 6 3.24 -3.75 -13.92
N SER A 7 4.13 -4.70 -13.56
CA SER A 7 4.58 -5.74 -14.47
C SER A 7 3.45 -6.71 -14.85
N GLN A 8 2.61 -7.13 -13.89
CA GLN A 8 1.48 -8.02 -14.15
C GLN A 8 0.42 -7.34 -15.03
N LEU A 9 0.03 -6.10 -14.70
CA LEU A 9 -0.95 -5.36 -15.49
C LEU A 9 -0.49 -5.15 -16.95
N LEU A 10 0.80 -4.86 -17.15
CA LEU A 10 1.36 -4.74 -18.50
C LEU A 10 1.39 -6.08 -19.23
N ALA A 11 1.69 -7.18 -18.54
CA ALA A 11 1.64 -8.53 -19.11
C ALA A 11 0.22 -8.91 -19.55
N ASP A 12 -0.80 -8.43 -18.82
CA ASP A 12 -2.22 -8.58 -19.18
C ASP A 12 -2.69 -7.60 -20.27
N GLY A 13 -1.77 -6.85 -20.88
CA GLY A 13 -2.08 -5.91 -21.95
C GLY A 13 -2.76 -4.62 -21.49
N ARG A 14 -2.74 -4.31 -20.19
CA ARG A 14 -3.30 -3.07 -19.64
C ARG A 14 -2.36 -1.90 -19.87
N LYS A 15 -2.91 -0.72 -20.09
CA LYS A 15 -2.13 0.53 -20.05
C LYS A 15 -1.92 0.94 -18.60
N VAL A 16 -0.68 1.20 -18.22
CA VAL A 16 -0.34 1.53 -16.85
C VAL A 16 0.38 2.85 -16.77
N ARG A 17 -0.13 3.77 -15.95
CA ARG A 17 0.53 5.00 -15.53
C ARG A 17 0.96 4.83 -14.08
N ALA A 18 2.25 5.03 -13.78
CA ALA A 18 2.81 4.89 -12.46
C ALA A 18 3.19 6.26 -11.88
N LEU A 19 2.64 6.59 -10.72
CA LEU A 19 3.06 7.77 -9.95
C LEU A 19 4.37 7.44 -9.20
N VAL A 20 5.41 8.21 -9.46
CA VAL A 20 6.74 8.00 -8.91
C VAL A 20 7.27 9.31 -8.33
N LEU A 21 7.93 9.25 -7.18
CA LEU A 21 8.56 10.44 -6.60
C LEU A 21 9.70 10.94 -7.48
N GLN A 22 9.84 12.25 -7.60
CA GLN A 22 10.97 12.86 -8.28
C GLN A 22 12.28 12.41 -7.61
N GLY A 23 13.21 11.88 -8.41
CA GLY A 23 14.50 11.38 -7.92
C GLY A 23 14.48 9.97 -7.35
N ASP A 24 13.37 9.24 -7.43
CA ASP A 24 13.34 7.83 -7.05
C ASP A 24 14.19 7.00 -8.03
N VAL A 25 15.30 6.47 -7.53
CA VAL A 25 16.24 5.64 -8.32
C VAL A 25 15.61 4.34 -8.84
N LEU A 26 14.53 3.89 -8.22
CA LEU A 26 13.81 2.68 -8.63
C LEU A 26 12.88 2.92 -9.83
N ALA A 27 12.63 4.18 -10.19
CA ALA A 27 11.82 4.52 -11.37
C ALA A 27 12.36 3.88 -12.65
N SER A 28 13.70 3.87 -12.82
CA SER A 28 14.37 3.28 -13.97
C SER A 28 14.22 1.75 -14.08
N ARG A 29 13.74 1.08 -13.06
CA ARG A 29 13.50 -0.37 -13.04
C ARG A 29 12.11 -0.75 -13.51
N LEU A 30 11.19 0.22 -13.58
CA LEU A 30 9.86 -0.05 -14.10
C LEU A 30 9.94 -0.48 -15.56
N PRO A 31 9.06 -1.39 -16.01
CA PRO A 31 9.02 -1.78 -17.41
C PRO A 31 8.84 -0.55 -18.31
N PRO A 32 9.54 -0.47 -19.46
CA PRO A 32 9.54 0.71 -20.32
C PRO A 32 8.17 1.02 -20.96
N GLN A 33 7.25 0.08 -20.91
CA GLN A 33 5.86 0.26 -21.37
C GLN A 33 5.00 1.01 -20.36
N ALA A 34 5.44 1.15 -19.09
CA ALA A 34 4.73 1.94 -18.09
C ALA A 34 4.95 3.43 -18.36
N GLU A 35 3.87 4.19 -18.37
CA GLU A 35 3.95 5.65 -18.39
C GLU A 35 4.34 6.14 -16.99
N ILE A 36 5.51 6.75 -16.86
CA ILE A 36 5.96 7.31 -15.59
C ILE A 36 5.47 8.75 -15.48
N CYS A 37 4.72 9.03 -14.43
CA CYS A 37 4.32 10.36 -14.02
C CYS A 37 5.02 10.71 -12.71
N TYR A 38 5.86 11.74 -12.71
CA TYR A 38 6.51 12.19 -11.48
C TYR A 38 5.56 13.04 -10.66
N GLY A 39 5.40 12.68 -9.39
CA GLY A 39 4.52 13.37 -8.46
C GLY A 39 4.61 12.83 -7.05
N ASN A 40 3.83 13.43 -6.15
CA ASN A 40 3.80 13.08 -4.74
C ASN A 40 2.35 13.00 -4.26
N VAL A 41 2.00 11.96 -3.54
CA VAL A 41 0.67 11.81 -2.93
C VAL A 41 0.33 12.95 -1.94
N LEU A 42 1.34 13.68 -1.45
CA LEU A 42 1.18 14.85 -0.60
C LEU A 42 0.91 16.15 -1.38
N ASP A 43 1.06 16.13 -2.69
CA ASP A 43 0.83 17.28 -3.56
C ASP A 43 -0.43 17.05 -4.42
N PRO A 44 -1.57 17.66 -4.05
CA PRO A 44 -2.81 17.54 -4.83
C PRO A 44 -2.68 17.97 -6.30
N LEU A 45 -1.82 18.94 -6.61
CA LEU A 45 -1.63 19.39 -8.00
C LEU A 45 -0.93 18.32 -8.83
N SER A 46 0.05 17.64 -8.27
CA SER A 46 0.70 16.51 -8.94
C SER A 46 -0.27 15.34 -9.16
N LEU A 47 -1.19 15.12 -8.23
CA LEU A 47 -2.26 14.12 -8.40
C LEU A 47 -3.24 14.52 -9.50
N GLU A 48 -3.63 15.79 -9.58
CA GLU A 48 -4.47 16.26 -10.69
C GLU A 48 -3.83 15.99 -12.06
N THR A 49 -2.53 16.25 -12.19
CA THR A 49 -1.78 15.92 -13.40
C THR A 49 -1.75 14.41 -13.65
N PHE A 50 -1.54 13.61 -12.61
CA PHE A 50 -1.51 12.16 -12.69
C PHE A 50 -2.85 11.55 -13.13
N PHE A 51 -3.96 12.06 -12.60
CA PHE A 51 -5.31 11.59 -12.93
C PHE A 51 -5.85 12.16 -14.24
N CYS A 52 -5.23 13.21 -14.80
CA CYS A 52 -5.66 13.81 -16.07
C CYS A 52 -5.31 12.87 -17.23
N VAL A 53 -6.29 12.09 -17.67
CA VAL A 53 -6.22 11.17 -18.81
C VAL A 53 -7.27 11.54 -19.83
N SER A 54 -7.16 11.00 -21.08
CA SER A 54 -8.23 11.14 -22.07
C SER A 54 -9.57 10.60 -21.53
N PRO A 55 -10.69 11.30 -21.81
CA PRO A 55 -12.02 10.86 -21.37
C PRO A 55 -12.47 9.50 -21.98
N ASP A 56 -11.72 8.98 -22.94
CA ASP A 56 -11.97 7.67 -23.54
C ASP A 56 -11.51 6.50 -22.65
N TYR A 57 -10.84 6.78 -21.53
CA TYR A 57 -10.33 5.76 -20.61
C TYR A 57 -11.10 5.72 -19.30
N ASP A 58 -11.47 4.51 -18.90
CA ASP A 58 -11.86 4.23 -17.54
C ASP A 58 -10.62 4.25 -16.62
N ILE A 59 -10.74 4.91 -15.49
CA ILE A 59 -9.64 5.05 -14.52
C ILE A 59 -9.80 3.99 -13.42
N PHE A 60 -8.86 3.05 -13.37
CA PHE A 60 -8.72 2.10 -12.26
C PHE A 60 -7.49 2.49 -11.43
N VAL A 61 -7.69 2.74 -10.16
CA VAL A 61 -6.63 3.21 -9.27
C VAL A 61 -6.18 2.08 -8.35
N ILE A 62 -4.88 1.81 -8.29
CA ILE A 62 -4.29 0.95 -7.27
C ILE A 62 -3.40 1.80 -6.38
N HIS A 63 -3.87 2.07 -5.16
CA HIS A 63 -3.14 2.87 -4.19
C HIS A 63 -2.31 1.98 -3.27
N ALA A 64 -1.04 1.82 -3.64
CA ALA A 64 -0.07 1.02 -2.89
C ALA A 64 1.06 1.86 -2.27
N ALA A 65 1.00 3.20 -2.40
CA ALA A 65 1.98 4.09 -1.78
C ALA A 65 1.82 4.11 -0.25
N GLY A 66 2.92 4.03 0.45
CA GLY A 66 2.94 4.09 1.91
C GLY A 66 4.34 3.85 2.47
N ILE A 67 4.55 4.31 3.68
CA ILE A 67 5.80 4.13 4.43
C ILE A 67 5.55 3.12 5.56
N VAL A 68 6.35 2.05 5.57
CA VAL A 68 6.37 1.06 6.65
C VAL A 68 7.41 1.46 7.68
N THR A 69 7.07 1.40 8.95
CA THR A 69 8.01 1.64 10.04
C THR A 69 7.70 0.71 11.22
N THR A 70 8.74 0.26 11.90
CA THR A 70 8.64 -0.46 13.17
C THR A 70 8.74 0.47 14.39
N SER A 71 8.91 1.78 14.16
CA SER A 71 8.99 2.77 15.23
C SER A 71 7.65 2.91 15.95
N LEU A 72 7.73 2.96 17.28
CA LEU A 72 6.57 3.29 18.13
C LEU A 72 6.36 4.78 18.27
N LYS A 73 7.40 5.59 17.97
CA LYS A 73 7.35 7.04 18.06
C LYS A 73 6.64 7.64 16.88
N TYR A 74 5.91 8.72 17.12
CA TYR A 74 5.27 9.51 16.07
C TYR A 74 6.31 10.03 15.06
N GLN A 75 6.05 9.79 13.79
CA GLN A 75 6.87 10.26 12.68
C GLN A 75 5.97 11.02 11.71
N PRO A 76 6.08 12.35 11.61
CA PRO A 76 5.20 13.17 10.77
C PRO A 76 5.13 12.68 9.32
N ILE A 77 6.26 12.33 8.74
CA ILE A 77 6.29 11.86 7.34
C ILE A 77 5.49 10.57 7.12
N VAL A 78 5.50 9.65 8.10
CA VAL A 78 4.72 8.40 8.02
C VAL A 78 3.23 8.72 8.08
N TYR A 79 2.83 9.61 8.99
CA TYR A 79 1.44 10.06 9.07
C TYR A 79 1.01 10.78 7.79
N ASP A 80 1.81 11.71 7.33
CA ASP A 80 1.50 12.51 6.15
C ASP A 80 1.32 11.61 4.92
N VAL A 81 2.27 10.73 4.64
CA VAL A 81 2.18 9.86 3.45
C VAL A 81 1.03 8.86 3.57
N ASN A 82 0.93 8.16 4.73
CA ASN A 82 -0.04 7.07 4.87
C ASN A 82 -1.47 7.56 5.05
N VAL A 83 -1.69 8.69 5.73
CA VAL A 83 -3.03 9.21 6.02
C VAL A 83 -3.41 10.34 5.07
N ARG A 84 -2.66 11.44 5.08
CA ARG A 84 -2.99 12.61 4.23
C ARG A 84 -2.82 12.27 2.75
N GLY A 85 -1.75 11.53 2.40
CA GLY A 85 -1.54 11.06 1.02
C GLY A 85 -2.69 10.18 0.54
N THR A 86 -3.17 9.25 1.38
CA THR A 86 -4.34 8.42 1.03
C THR A 86 -5.60 9.26 0.85
N ARG A 87 -5.85 10.26 1.72
CA ARG A 87 -6.98 11.20 1.54
C ARG A 87 -6.90 11.93 0.20
N ASN A 88 -5.73 12.48 -0.13
CA ASN A 88 -5.54 13.19 -1.39
C ASN A 88 -5.80 12.28 -2.60
N VAL A 89 -5.38 11.00 -2.54
CA VAL A 89 -5.65 10.03 -3.61
C VAL A 89 -7.15 9.73 -3.71
N ILE A 90 -7.85 9.57 -2.59
CA ILE A 90 -9.31 9.37 -2.57
C ILE A 90 -10.02 10.59 -3.19
N ASP A 91 -9.66 11.80 -2.76
CA ASP A 91 -10.26 13.04 -3.26
C ASP A 91 -10.03 13.19 -4.77
N ALA A 92 -8.83 12.86 -5.25
CA ALA A 92 -8.53 12.84 -6.68
C ALA A 92 -9.34 11.75 -7.40
N ALA A 93 -9.43 10.54 -6.87
CA ALA A 93 -10.22 9.46 -7.46
C ALA A 93 -11.70 9.85 -7.62
N ILE A 94 -12.28 10.50 -6.61
CA ILE A 94 -13.65 11.00 -6.66
C ILE A 94 -13.77 12.15 -7.69
N LYS A 95 -12.86 13.13 -7.64
CA LYS A 95 -12.86 14.30 -8.55
C LYS A 95 -12.79 13.88 -10.02
N PHE A 96 -11.94 12.90 -10.33
CA PHE A 96 -11.73 12.41 -11.69
C PHE A 96 -12.63 11.20 -12.03
N LYS A 97 -13.61 10.88 -11.19
CA LYS A 97 -14.59 9.82 -11.40
C LYS A 97 -13.94 8.46 -11.71
N ALA A 98 -12.94 8.10 -10.93
CA ALA A 98 -12.31 6.79 -11.07
C ALA A 98 -13.38 5.69 -10.98
N THR A 99 -13.31 4.73 -11.91
CA THR A 99 -14.24 3.61 -12.02
C THR A 99 -14.10 2.70 -10.80
N LYS A 100 -12.87 2.50 -10.32
CA LYS A 100 -12.59 1.68 -9.13
C LYS A 100 -11.29 2.10 -8.46
N LEU A 101 -11.27 2.03 -7.13
CA LEU A 101 -10.09 2.16 -6.29
C LEU A 101 -9.77 0.82 -5.60
N VAL A 102 -8.54 0.32 -5.73
CA VAL A 102 -8.01 -0.75 -4.89
C VAL A 102 -6.99 -0.14 -3.93
N TYR A 103 -7.28 -0.20 -2.64
CA TYR A 103 -6.40 0.31 -1.60
C TYR A 103 -5.66 -0.82 -0.92
N VAL A 104 -4.34 -0.74 -0.93
CA VAL A 104 -3.49 -1.69 -0.21
C VAL A 104 -3.29 -1.21 1.23
N SER A 105 -4.08 -1.76 2.12
CA SER A 105 -3.98 -1.56 3.56
C SER A 105 -2.90 -2.50 4.16
N SER A 106 -3.18 -3.12 5.27
CA SER A 106 -2.35 -4.12 5.95
C SER A 106 -3.18 -4.88 6.99
N VAL A 107 -2.84 -6.12 7.30
CA VAL A 107 -3.39 -6.82 8.46
C VAL A 107 -3.16 -6.05 9.78
N HIS A 108 -2.11 -5.24 9.85
CA HIS A 108 -1.83 -4.38 11.00
C HIS A 108 -2.85 -3.25 11.23
N ALA A 109 -3.75 -2.99 10.28
CA ALA A 109 -4.88 -2.09 10.49
C ALA A 109 -5.99 -2.71 11.34
N ILE A 110 -5.98 -4.03 11.50
CA ILE A 110 -6.99 -4.81 12.24
C ILE A 110 -6.43 -5.06 13.65
N PRO A 111 -7.24 -4.88 14.71
CA PRO A 111 -6.82 -5.17 16.07
C PRO A 111 -6.39 -6.63 16.24
N GLU A 112 -5.30 -6.84 16.94
CA GLU A 112 -4.81 -8.19 17.27
C GLU A 112 -5.80 -8.93 18.15
N LYS A 113 -5.83 -10.23 18.01
CA LYS A 113 -6.60 -11.16 18.86
C LYS A 113 -5.66 -11.90 19.80
N PRO A 114 -6.17 -12.39 20.94
CA PRO A 114 -5.41 -13.33 21.78
C PRO A 114 -4.87 -14.52 20.99
N MET A 115 -3.73 -15.04 21.41
CA MET A 115 -3.07 -16.16 20.76
C MET A 115 -4.04 -17.33 20.52
N GLY A 116 -3.98 -17.92 19.34
CA GLY A 116 -4.84 -19.03 18.92
C GLY A 116 -6.21 -18.62 18.37
N GLN A 117 -6.54 -17.34 18.38
CA GLN A 117 -7.75 -16.84 17.75
C GLN A 117 -7.49 -16.36 16.33
N VAL A 118 -8.42 -16.62 15.42
CA VAL A 118 -8.36 -16.15 14.04
C VAL A 118 -8.74 -14.67 13.97
N ILE A 119 -7.94 -13.87 13.27
CA ILE A 119 -8.26 -12.49 12.92
C ILE A 119 -9.14 -12.51 11.67
N HIS A 120 -10.30 -11.88 11.77
CA HIS A 120 -11.23 -11.71 10.65
C HIS A 120 -11.25 -10.27 10.20
N GLU A 121 -11.69 -10.05 8.97
CA GLU A 121 -12.00 -8.71 8.46
C GLU A 121 -13.06 -8.03 9.35
N ILE A 122 -12.94 -6.70 9.43
CA ILE A 122 -13.82 -5.84 10.23
C ILE A 122 -14.38 -4.74 9.35
N ASP A 123 -15.49 -4.16 9.76
CA ASP A 123 -16.20 -3.10 9.06
C ASP A 123 -16.00 -1.70 9.66
N HIS A 124 -15.18 -1.61 10.71
CA HIS A 124 -14.81 -0.35 11.35
C HIS A 124 -13.37 -0.40 11.84
N PHE A 125 -12.58 0.62 11.47
CA PHE A 125 -11.16 0.72 11.80
C PHE A 125 -10.91 1.88 12.75
N ASP A 126 -10.40 1.56 13.94
CA ASP A 126 -10.04 2.56 14.95
C ASP A 126 -8.53 2.47 15.24
N LYS A 127 -7.83 3.59 15.01
CA LYS A 127 -6.39 3.69 15.27
C LYS A 127 -6.00 3.49 16.74
N ASP A 128 -6.93 3.69 17.66
CA ASP A 128 -6.66 3.55 19.09
C ASP A 128 -6.79 2.11 19.58
N LEU A 129 -7.32 1.22 18.75
CA LEU A 129 -7.39 -0.22 18.99
C LEU A 129 -6.18 -1.01 18.45
N VAL A 130 -5.24 -0.35 17.75
CA VAL A 130 -4.05 -0.98 17.18
C VAL A 130 -2.77 -0.38 17.75
N TYR A 131 -1.67 -1.15 17.70
CA TYR A 131 -0.42 -0.74 18.33
C TYR A 131 0.65 -0.40 17.30
N GLY A 132 1.40 0.67 17.58
CA GLY A 132 2.50 1.13 16.73
C GLY A 132 2.09 2.18 15.69
N MET A 133 3.07 3.00 15.30
CA MET A 133 2.85 4.14 14.40
C MET A 133 2.28 3.71 13.05
N TYR A 134 2.86 2.67 12.44
CA TYR A 134 2.41 2.16 11.14
C TYR A 134 0.97 1.67 11.20
N SER A 135 0.64 0.82 12.19
CA SER A 135 -0.70 0.25 12.37
C SER A 135 -1.76 1.35 12.53
N LYS A 136 -1.48 2.35 13.38
CA LYS A 136 -2.37 3.49 13.59
C LYS A 136 -2.64 4.26 12.31
N THR A 137 -1.60 4.52 11.50
CA THR A 137 -1.79 5.23 10.23
C THR A 137 -2.55 4.39 9.20
N LYS A 138 -2.33 3.07 9.18
CA LYS A 138 -3.07 2.18 8.30
C LYS A 138 -4.54 2.04 8.71
N ALA A 139 -4.84 1.92 9.99
CA ALA A 139 -6.22 1.88 10.48
C ALA A 139 -6.97 3.18 10.12
N GLU A 140 -6.38 4.35 10.42
CA GLU A 140 -7.00 5.65 10.10
C GLU A 140 -7.21 5.82 8.59
N ALA A 141 -6.22 5.48 7.76
CA ALA A 141 -6.33 5.57 6.31
C ALA A 141 -7.37 4.58 5.74
N THR A 142 -7.44 3.36 6.31
CA THR A 142 -8.43 2.35 5.89
C THR A 142 -9.85 2.82 6.19
N GLN A 143 -10.08 3.43 7.36
CA GLN A 143 -11.39 4.00 7.69
C GLN A 143 -11.80 5.08 6.68
N TYR A 144 -10.87 5.93 6.24
CA TYR A 144 -11.15 6.92 5.18
C TYR A 144 -11.59 6.30 3.86
N VAL A 145 -10.94 5.23 3.44
CA VAL A 145 -11.33 4.51 2.21
C VAL A 145 -12.72 3.91 2.38
N LEU A 146 -12.99 3.30 3.53
CA LEU A 146 -14.29 2.71 3.85
C LEU A 146 -15.40 3.77 3.86
N ASP A 147 -15.15 4.94 4.49
CA ASP A 147 -16.10 6.06 4.50
C ASP A 147 -16.38 6.61 3.10
N ALA A 148 -15.36 6.63 2.23
CA ALA A 148 -15.53 7.03 0.82
C ALA A 148 -16.34 6.00 0.04
N ALA A 149 -16.13 4.71 0.30
CA ALA A 149 -16.91 3.64 -0.31
C ALA A 149 -18.39 3.71 0.08
N GLN A 150 -18.69 3.98 1.35
CA GLN A 150 -20.07 4.19 1.83
C GLN A 150 -20.75 5.41 1.18
N LYS A 151 -19.96 6.38 0.70
CA LYS A 151 -20.44 7.56 -0.03
C LYS A 151 -20.50 7.37 -1.54
N GLY A 152 -20.22 6.16 -2.05
CA GLY A 152 -20.42 5.79 -3.45
C GLY A 152 -19.15 5.63 -4.28
N LEU A 153 -17.94 5.73 -3.71
CA LEU A 153 -16.73 5.33 -4.40
C LEU A 153 -16.69 3.80 -4.50
N ASP A 154 -16.60 3.23 -5.70
CA ASP A 154 -16.31 1.79 -5.83
C ASP A 154 -14.88 1.52 -5.36
N ALA A 155 -14.73 1.05 -4.13
CA ALA A 155 -13.44 0.78 -3.52
C ALA A 155 -13.36 -0.65 -2.97
N THR A 156 -12.21 -1.28 -3.21
CA THR A 156 -11.83 -2.56 -2.60
C THR A 156 -10.61 -2.33 -1.72
N ILE A 157 -10.64 -2.87 -0.51
CA ILE A 157 -9.54 -2.78 0.44
C ILE A 157 -8.93 -4.18 0.57
N VAL A 158 -7.61 -4.29 0.44
CA VAL A 158 -6.88 -5.53 0.67
C VAL A 158 -5.98 -5.38 1.88
N HIS A 159 -5.90 -6.40 2.72
CA HIS A 159 -5.12 -6.44 3.96
C HIS A 159 -4.02 -7.49 3.87
N PRO A 160 -2.92 -7.22 3.13
CA PRO A 160 -1.84 -8.19 3.03
C PRO A 160 -1.16 -8.39 4.38
N SER A 161 -0.72 -9.61 4.64
CA SER A 161 0.20 -9.98 5.72
C SER A 161 1.64 -9.63 5.36
N GLY A 162 2.64 -10.36 5.84
CA GLY A 162 4.05 -10.15 5.51
C GLY A 162 4.35 -10.43 4.05
N ILE A 163 4.44 -9.39 3.23
CA ILE A 163 4.71 -9.55 1.81
C ILE A 163 6.17 -9.92 1.58
N CYS A 164 6.41 -11.10 1.03
CA CYS A 164 7.71 -11.61 0.61
C CYS A 164 7.71 -11.90 -0.89
N GLY A 165 8.91 -11.99 -1.50
CA GLY A 165 9.01 -12.45 -2.88
C GLY A 165 10.13 -11.76 -3.67
N PRO A 166 10.21 -12.02 -4.99
CA PRO A 166 11.25 -11.49 -5.85
C PRO A 166 11.14 -9.97 -6.02
N ASN A 167 12.22 -9.37 -6.52
CA ASN A 167 12.31 -7.93 -6.82
C ASN A 167 12.15 -7.02 -5.59
N SER A 168 12.51 -7.51 -4.40
CA SER A 168 12.62 -6.67 -3.21
C SER A 168 13.89 -5.82 -3.30
N HIS A 169 13.74 -4.52 -3.57
CA HIS A 169 14.85 -3.59 -3.76
C HIS A 169 15.03 -2.59 -2.62
N ALA A 170 14.15 -2.63 -1.65
CA ALA A 170 14.22 -1.84 -0.44
C ALA A 170 14.50 -2.74 0.77
N ASN A 171 14.90 -2.16 1.89
CA ASN A 171 15.03 -2.85 3.17
C ASN A 171 13.63 -3.30 3.64
N ASN A 172 13.16 -4.40 3.06
CA ASN A 172 11.91 -5.04 3.45
C ASN A 172 12.22 -5.97 4.63
N TYR A 173 11.70 -5.63 5.79
CA TYR A 173 11.91 -6.38 7.03
C TYR A 173 11.52 -7.86 6.91
N ALA A 174 10.42 -8.18 6.24
CA ALA A 174 9.98 -9.55 6.04
C ALA A 174 10.97 -10.35 5.17
N THR A 175 11.42 -9.78 4.06
CA THR A 175 12.42 -10.41 3.20
C THR A 175 13.76 -10.55 3.91
N GLN A 176 14.19 -9.53 4.68
CA GLN A 176 15.44 -9.59 5.44
C GLN A 176 15.38 -10.67 6.52
N LEU A 177 14.26 -10.80 7.23
CA LEU A 177 14.07 -11.86 8.23
C LEU A 177 14.24 -13.25 7.61
N VAL A 178 13.64 -13.49 6.44
CA VAL A 178 13.79 -14.77 5.71
C VAL A 178 15.25 -15.02 5.32
N ILE A 179 15.95 -13.99 4.83
CA ILE A 179 17.36 -14.08 4.45
C ILE A 179 18.22 -14.39 5.67
N ASP A 180 18.00 -13.72 6.79
CA ASP A 180 18.77 -13.88 8.02
C ASP A 180 18.54 -15.27 8.64
N CYS A 181 17.30 -15.75 8.58
CA CYS A 181 16.98 -17.12 8.96
C CYS A 181 17.71 -18.15 8.10
N TRP A 182 17.67 -17.99 6.79
CA TRP A 182 18.33 -18.88 5.84
C TRP A 182 19.85 -18.89 6.01
N ARG A 183 20.46 -17.76 6.36
CA ARG A 183 21.89 -17.61 6.62
C ARG A 183 22.31 -18.13 8.01
N GLY A 184 21.37 -18.48 8.88
CA GLY A 184 21.66 -18.83 10.25
C GLY A 184 22.14 -17.66 11.11
N SER A 185 21.82 -16.44 10.70
CA SER A 185 22.28 -15.21 11.38
C SER A 185 21.40 -14.82 12.57
N LEU A 186 20.27 -15.49 12.78
CA LEU A 186 19.38 -15.25 13.92
C LEU A 186 19.89 -15.99 15.15
N PRO A 187 20.34 -15.29 16.20
CA PRO A 187 20.92 -15.92 17.39
C PRO A 187 19.87 -16.57 18.30
N MET A 188 18.62 -16.14 18.21
CA MET A 188 17.50 -16.59 19.04
C MET A 188 16.20 -16.55 18.25
N GLY A 189 15.27 -17.46 18.60
CA GLY A 189 13.88 -17.40 18.19
C GLY A 189 13.01 -16.80 19.28
N VAL A 190 11.81 -16.39 18.91
CA VAL A 190 10.74 -15.99 19.83
C VAL A 190 9.57 -16.98 19.68
N ASP A 191 8.85 -17.23 20.76
CA ASP A 191 7.61 -18.00 20.68
C ASP A 191 6.53 -17.11 20.07
N GLY A 192 6.17 -17.40 18.82
CA GLY A 192 5.21 -16.61 18.06
C GLY A 192 5.19 -17.03 16.59
N GLY A 193 4.28 -16.46 15.83
CA GLY A 193 4.12 -16.71 14.40
C GLY A 193 3.84 -15.42 13.65
N TYR A 194 4.16 -15.43 12.38
CA TYR A 194 3.83 -14.35 11.46
C TYR A 194 3.39 -14.95 10.12
N ASP A 195 2.30 -14.46 9.58
CA ASP A 195 1.80 -14.91 8.30
C ASP A 195 2.51 -14.20 7.14
N PHE A 196 2.78 -14.93 6.07
CA PHE A 196 3.45 -14.41 4.87
C PHE A 196 2.65 -14.72 3.62
N VAL A 197 2.69 -13.79 2.69
CA VAL A 197 2.07 -13.91 1.37
C VAL A 197 3.10 -13.55 0.28
N ASP A 198 3.05 -14.26 -0.84
CA ASP A 198 3.90 -13.93 -1.98
C ASP A 198 3.44 -12.63 -2.66
N VAL A 199 4.39 -11.77 -2.98
CA VAL A 199 4.13 -10.47 -3.64
C VAL A 199 3.40 -10.62 -4.98
N ARG A 200 3.53 -11.79 -5.63
CA ARG A 200 2.87 -12.08 -6.91
C ARG A 200 1.40 -12.43 -6.74
N ASP A 201 1.02 -12.96 -5.57
CA ASP A 201 -0.37 -13.29 -5.25
C ASP A 201 -1.12 -12.05 -4.73
N VAL A 202 -0.40 -11.07 -4.16
CA VAL A 202 -0.99 -9.79 -3.75
C VAL A 202 -1.18 -8.85 -4.95
N ALA A 203 -0.34 -8.97 -5.98
CA ALA A 203 -0.32 -8.05 -7.11
C ALA A 203 -1.30 -8.48 -8.20
#